data_985336123e96262fa69a6bf2d33fa123
#
_entry.id   985336123e96262fa69a6bf2d33fa123
#
_cell.length_a   1.000
_cell.length_b   1.000
_cell.length_c   1.000
_cell.angle_alpha   90.00
_cell.angle_beta   90.00
_cell.angle_gamma   90.00
#
_symmetry.space_group_name_H-M   'P 1'
#
loop_
_entity.id
_entity.type
_entity.pdbx_description
1 polymer ?
#
loop_
_entity_poly.entity_id
_entity_poly.type
_entity_poly.pdbx_seq_one_letter_code
_entity_poly.pdbx_strand_id
1 'polypeptide(L)'
;MQKNSSVLLHHPLSHTRDTKIRPLMGCMEGEMADECRNFVKVLLSRRGGLFVCGTNAFNPLCANYTGDTLEMVGETISGMARCPYDPRHANVALFADGNLFTATVTDFLAIDAVIYRSLGDSPALRTVKHDSKWFREPYFVSAVEWGPHVYFFFREMAMEFNYLEKVVVSRVARVCKGDLGGSQRVLEKQWTSFLKARLNCSVPGDAHFYFNLLHSTSPVLRLQGRDIILGVFSTPANSIPGSAVCAFDMQQVARVFEGRFKEQKSPESIWTPVPDELIPKPRPGGCAVQGSRFNSSNAFPDEMLNFVKTHPLMDEAVPSLGHKPWIVRTMVRYQLNKIVVDTEAGPYRNRTVLFLGSSKGTILKFLIVPGRENSALTSNIFLEELEGYNPEKCGEGSSQARQLLSLELDRPSHSLLLAFPSCVVRVPVARCQLYSRCMKNCIASRDPYCGWTRGSTCSFLRPGTR
;
A
#
# COMPACT_ATOMS: atom_id res chain seq x y z
N MET A 1 -5.27 -14.51 -9.94
CA MET A 1 -4.06 -14.04 -9.24
C MET A 1 -3.76 -12.64 -9.76
N GLN A 2 -4.27 -11.61 -9.09
CA GLN A 2 -3.99 -10.21 -9.44
C GLN A 2 -2.68 -9.82 -8.76
N LYS A 3 -1.65 -9.55 -9.55
CA LYS A 3 -0.43 -8.93 -9.06
C LYS A 3 -0.60 -7.42 -9.16
N ASN A 4 -0.84 -6.77 -8.04
CA ASN A 4 -0.68 -5.32 -7.90
C ASN A 4 0.81 -5.05 -7.70
N SER A 5 1.53 -4.83 -8.79
CA SER A 5 2.93 -4.42 -8.74
C SER A 5 3.03 -2.94 -9.08
N SER A 6 3.16 -2.09 -8.08
CA SER A 6 3.59 -0.70 -8.29
C SER A 6 5.11 -0.69 -8.51
N VAL A 7 5.53 -1.03 -9.71
CA VAL A 7 6.94 -0.93 -10.12
C VAL A 7 7.17 0.48 -10.62
N LEU A 8 7.96 1.27 -9.92
CA LEU A 8 8.55 2.49 -10.43
C LEU A 8 9.67 2.11 -11.42
N LEU A 9 9.29 1.81 -12.67
CA LEU A 9 10.25 1.71 -13.74
C LEU A 9 10.57 3.12 -14.24
N HIS A 10 11.71 3.66 -13.83
CA HIS A 10 12.38 4.74 -14.53
C HIS A 10 12.99 4.18 -15.82
N HIS A 11 12.15 3.94 -16.83
CA HIS A 11 12.64 3.85 -18.19
C HIS A 11 12.14 5.06 -18.95
N PRO A 12 13.02 5.85 -19.57
CA PRO A 12 12.58 6.72 -20.62
C PRO A 12 12.03 5.81 -21.73
N LEU A 13 10.72 5.87 -21.99
CA LEU A 13 10.13 5.35 -23.22
C LEU A 13 10.65 6.20 -24.41
N SER A 14 11.97 6.15 -24.65
CA SER A 14 12.66 6.95 -25.64
C SER A 14 13.02 6.13 -26.86
N HIS A 15 12.18 5.23 -27.35
CA HIS A 15 12.31 4.68 -28.70
C HIS A 15 10.97 4.14 -29.22
N THR A 16 9.97 5.02 -29.33
CA THR A 16 9.01 4.91 -30.41
C THR A 16 9.10 6.21 -31.22
N ARG A 17 9.82 6.16 -32.34
CA ARG A 17 9.67 7.15 -33.42
C ARG A 17 8.19 7.13 -33.81
N ASP A 18 7.56 8.32 -33.78
CA ASP A 18 6.20 8.66 -34.20
C ASP A 18 5.11 8.74 -33.11
N THR A 19 5.40 9.52 -32.05
CA THR A 19 4.36 10.37 -31.49
C THR A 19 4.94 11.78 -31.44
N LYS A 20 4.40 12.69 -32.24
CA LYS A 20 4.66 14.12 -32.14
C LYS A 20 4.14 14.63 -30.82
N ILE A 21 4.87 14.36 -29.74
CA ILE A 21 4.71 15.08 -28.48
C ILE A 21 5.27 16.46 -28.76
N ARG A 22 4.39 17.42 -28.97
CA ARG A 22 4.78 18.83 -28.98
C ARG A 22 5.37 19.13 -27.62
N PRO A 23 6.62 19.63 -27.50
CA PRO A 23 7.12 20.12 -26.22
C PRO A 23 6.16 21.21 -25.76
N LEU A 24 5.56 21.03 -24.55
CA LEU A 24 4.81 22.11 -23.92
C LEU A 24 5.76 23.31 -23.76
N MET A 25 5.32 24.45 -24.23
CA MET A 25 6.00 25.75 -24.03
C MET A 25 6.23 25.95 -22.54
N GLY A 26 7.46 25.77 -22.05
CA GLY A 26 7.82 25.95 -20.66
C GLY A 26 8.87 24.99 -20.11
N CYS A 27 9.15 23.89 -20.79
CA CYS A 27 10.28 23.01 -20.43
C CYS A 27 11.56 23.54 -21.05
N MET A 28 12.16 24.54 -20.42
CA MET A 28 13.49 25.06 -20.80
C MET A 28 14.59 24.36 -20.01
N GLU A 29 15.81 24.35 -20.56
CA GLU A 29 17.01 23.76 -19.96
C GLU A 29 17.29 24.37 -18.56
N GLY A 30 17.31 23.49 -17.54
CA GLY A 30 17.57 23.88 -16.15
C GLY A 30 17.19 22.76 -15.17
N GLU A 31 17.14 23.08 -13.89
CA GLU A 31 16.79 22.15 -12.78
C GLU A 31 15.42 21.44 -12.93
N MET A 32 14.53 21.92 -13.81
CA MET A 32 13.22 21.34 -14.10
C MET A 32 13.23 20.26 -15.20
N ALA A 33 14.39 19.93 -15.78
CA ALA A 33 14.48 18.97 -16.89
C ALA A 33 13.91 17.57 -16.54
N ASP A 34 14.02 17.15 -15.29
CA ASP A 34 13.49 15.85 -14.84
C ASP A 34 11.95 15.85 -14.75
N GLU A 35 11.34 16.95 -14.40
CA GLU A 35 9.88 17.09 -14.27
C GLU A 35 9.18 17.06 -15.64
N CYS A 36 9.87 17.41 -16.72
CA CYS A 36 9.39 17.36 -18.09
C CYS A 36 9.37 15.95 -18.70
N ARG A 37 9.79 14.93 -17.96
CA ARG A 37 9.77 13.54 -18.39
C ARG A 37 8.41 12.89 -18.14
N ASN A 38 8.23 11.74 -18.75
CA ASN A 38 7.08 10.88 -18.47
C ASN A 38 7.46 9.82 -17.45
N PHE A 39 6.95 9.94 -16.23
CA PHE A 39 7.15 8.95 -15.18
C PHE A 39 5.95 8.02 -15.10
N VAL A 40 6.18 6.72 -15.26
CA VAL A 40 5.14 5.70 -15.09
C VAL A 40 4.73 5.63 -13.63
N LYS A 41 3.48 5.93 -13.33
CA LYS A 41 2.91 5.95 -11.98
C LYS A 41 1.94 4.81 -11.72
N VAL A 42 1.30 4.28 -12.75
CA VAL A 42 0.41 3.14 -12.69
C VAL A 42 0.86 2.11 -13.71
N LEU A 43 1.04 0.88 -13.28
CA LEU A 43 1.36 -0.26 -14.12
C LEU A 43 0.59 -1.47 -13.59
N LEU A 44 -0.50 -1.84 -14.27
CA LEU A 44 -1.39 -2.91 -13.86
C LEU A 44 -1.57 -3.92 -14.98
N SER A 45 -1.55 -5.20 -14.63
CA SER A 45 -1.89 -6.28 -15.55
C SER A 45 -3.41 -6.33 -15.75
N ARG A 46 -3.86 -6.41 -17.01
CA ARG A 46 -5.29 -6.48 -17.36
C ARG A 46 -5.50 -7.34 -18.61
N ARG A 47 -6.29 -8.43 -18.49
CA ARG A 47 -6.75 -9.26 -19.62
C ARG A 47 -5.64 -9.62 -20.63
N GLY A 48 -4.47 -10.05 -20.15
CA GLY A 48 -3.32 -10.41 -20.99
C GLY A 48 -2.48 -9.24 -21.50
N GLY A 49 -2.83 -8.00 -21.13
CA GLY A 49 -2.07 -6.80 -21.43
C GLY A 49 -1.74 -5.99 -20.19
N LEU A 50 -1.28 -4.77 -20.42
CA LEU A 50 -0.91 -3.81 -19.38
C LEU A 50 -1.75 -2.54 -19.50
N PHE A 51 -2.21 -2.03 -18.38
CA PHE A 51 -2.76 -0.69 -18.25
C PHE A 51 -1.70 0.20 -17.60
N VAL A 52 -1.35 1.29 -18.26
CA VAL A 52 -0.23 2.16 -17.85
C VAL A 52 -0.71 3.59 -17.78
N CYS A 53 -0.37 4.31 -16.69
CA CYS A 53 -0.52 5.75 -16.60
C CYS A 53 0.80 6.40 -16.24
N GLY A 54 1.09 7.54 -16.84
CA GLY A 54 2.27 8.33 -16.57
C GLY A 54 1.97 9.82 -16.43
N THR A 55 2.92 10.55 -15.87
CA THR A 55 2.83 12.00 -15.63
C THR A 55 2.84 12.81 -16.91
N ASN A 56 3.48 12.30 -17.97
CA ASN A 56 3.53 12.90 -19.30
C ASN A 56 3.78 14.41 -19.25
N ALA A 57 4.86 14.82 -18.57
CA ALA A 57 5.25 16.22 -18.39
C ALA A 57 4.09 17.10 -17.89
N PHE A 58 3.54 16.76 -16.71
CA PHE A 58 2.40 17.43 -16.07
C PHE A 58 1.08 17.39 -16.84
N ASN A 59 0.96 16.50 -17.81
CA ASN A 59 -0.30 16.22 -18.53
C ASN A 59 -0.60 14.71 -18.48
N PRO A 60 -1.03 14.17 -17.33
CA PRO A 60 -1.12 12.75 -17.12
C PRO A 60 -2.03 12.04 -18.12
N LEU A 61 -1.51 10.95 -18.70
CA LEU A 61 -2.19 10.12 -19.69
C LEU A 61 -2.12 8.64 -19.30
N CYS A 62 -3.13 7.89 -19.70
CA CYS A 62 -3.17 6.45 -19.57
C CYS A 62 -3.38 5.78 -20.92
N ALA A 63 -2.85 4.55 -21.07
CA ALA A 63 -3.02 3.72 -22.27
C ALA A 63 -3.01 2.24 -21.92
N ASN A 64 -3.59 1.41 -22.80
CA ASN A 64 -3.45 -0.03 -22.74
C ASN A 64 -2.32 -0.48 -23.68
N TYR A 65 -1.64 -1.56 -23.30
CA TYR A 65 -0.56 -2.17 -24.08
C TYR A 65 -0.74 -3.68 -24.13
N THR A 66 -0.27 -4.30 -25.21
CA THR A 66 -0.16 -5.76 -25.29
C THR A 66 0.86 -6.25 -24.26
N GLY A 67 0.69 -7.48 -23.76
CA GLY A 67 1.58 -8.02 -22.72
C GLY A 67 2.91 -8.55 -23.26
N ASP A 68 2.96 -8.92 -24.52
CA ASP A 68 4.08 -9.55 -25.21
C ASP A 68 4.93 -8.55 -26.00
N THR A 69 4.31 -7.74 -26.87
CA THR A 69 5.02 -6.80 -27.76
C THR A 69 5.14 -5.40 -27.17
N LEU A 70 4.38 -5.08 -26.10
CA LEU A 70 4.28 -3.75 -25.49
C LEU A 70 3.82 -2.67 -26.49
N GLU A 71 3.03 -3.06 -27.46
CA GLU A 71 2.39 -2.13 -28.40
C GLU A 71 1.14 -1.52 -27.78
N MET A 72 0.94 -0.23 -28.03
CA MET A 72 -0.24 0.48 -27.53
C MET A 72 -1.50 -0.03 -28.24
N VAL A 73 -2.54 -0.29 -27.46
CA VAL A 73 -3.84 -0.77 -27.93
C VAL A 73 -4.90 0.31 -27.73
N GLY A 74 -5.50 0.78 -28.81
CA GLY A 74 -6.52 1.83 -28.77
C GLY A 74 -5.94 3.23 -28.57
N GLU A 75 -6.77 4.14 -28.07
CA GLU A 75 -6.42 5.54 -27.85
C GLU A 75 -5.96 5.78 -26.41
N THR A 76 -5.18 6.85 -26.22
CA THR A 76 -4.84 7.34 -24.89
C THR A 76 -6.05 7.99 -24.24
N ILE A 77 -6.15 7.87 -22.92
CA ILE A 77 -7.18 8.50 -22.11
C ILE A 77 -6.54 9.43 -21.06
N SER A 78 -7.31 10.41 -20.58
CA SER A 78 -6.84 11.32 -19.54
C SER A 78 -6.40 10.55 -18.29
N GLY A 79 -5.22 10.91 -17.74
CA GLY A 79 -4.72 10.41 -16.46
C GLY A 79 -5.26 11.16 -15.25
N MET A 80 -6.05 12.23 -15.43
CA MET A 80 -6.62 13.00 -14.33
C MET A 80 -7.42 12.10 -13.38
N ALA A 81 -7.19 12.22 -12.08
CA ALA A 81 -7.71 11.36 -11.00
C ALA A 81 -7.26 9.88 -11.07
N ARG A 82 -6.43 9.47 -12.06
CA ARG A 82 -5.87 8.12 -12.19
C ARG A 82 -4.41 8.05 -11.81
N CYS A 83 -3.66 9.10 -12.14
CA CYS A 83 -2.29 9.29 -11.66
C CYS A 83 -2.00 10.79 -11.47
N PRO A 84 -0.97 11.16 -10.67
CA PRO A 84 -0.68 12.55 -10.37
C PRO A 84 -0.02 13.28 -11.55
N TYR A 85 -0.04 14.60 -11.49
CA TYR A 85 0.68 15.48 -12.40
C TYR A 85 2.19 15.44 -12.11
N ASP A 86 2.55 15.59 -10.85
CA ASP A 86 3.94 15.60 -10.38
C ASP A 86 4.37 14.18 -9.98
N PRO A 87 5.53 13.69 -10.47
CA PRO A 87 6.04 12.35 -10.12
C PRO A 87 6.31 12.16 -8.63
N ARG A 88 6.52 13.23 -7.87
CA ARG A 88 6.76 13.19 -6.42
C ARG A 88 5.51 12.86 -5.60
N HIS A 89 4.32 13.11 -6.14
CA HIS A 89 3.07 12.81 -5.46
C HIS A 89 2.79 11.30 -5.45
N ALA A 90 2.33 10.80 -4.31
CA ALA A 90 1.96 9.41 -4.15
C ALA A 90 0.64 9.11 -4.86
N ASN A 91 0.52 7.87 -5.35
CA ASN A 91 -0.70 7.34 -5.90
C ASN A 91 -0.78 5.83 -5.71
N VAL A 92 -1.99 5.31 -5.69
CA VAL A 92 -2.27 3.88 -5.72
C VAL A 92 -3.36 3.59 -6.74
N ALA A 93 -3.32 2.41 -7.33
CA ALA A 93 -4.32 1.97 -8.30
C ALA A 93 -4.48 0.45 -8.26
N LEU A 94 -5.72 -0.03 -8.45
CA LEU A 94 -6.01 -1.44 -8.65
C LEU A 94 -7.28 -1.61 -9.48
N PHE A 95 -7.39 -2.75 -10.16
CA PHE A 95 -8.65 -3.20 -10.75
C PHE A 95 -9.39 -4.13 -9.78
N ALA A 96 -10.68 -3.85 -9.56
CA ALA A 96 -11.60 -4.71 -8.84
C ALA A 96 -12.94 -4.74 -9.57
N ASP A 97 -13.51 -5.94 -9.75
CA ASP A 97 -14.77 -6.16 -10.48
C ASP A 97 -14.86 -5.40 -11.82
N GLY A 98 -13.75 -5.37 -12.57
CA GLY A 98 -13.66 -4.71 -13.88
C GLY A 98 -13.51 -3.18 -13.85
N ASN A 99 -13.62 -2.54 -12.70
CA ASN A 99 -13.46 -1.10 -12.51
C ASN A 99 -12.05 -0.76 -12.03
N LEU A 100 -11.52 0.40 -12.42
CA LEU A 100 -10.29 0.96 -11.91
C LEU A 100 -10.57 1.81 -10.67
N PHE A 101 -9.95 1.45 -9.56
CA PHE A 101 -9.93 2.23 -8.33
C PHE A 101 -8.58 2.90 -8.17
N THR A 102 -8.58 4.20 -7.94
CA THR A 102 -7.36 5.00 -7.78
C THR A 102 -7.45 5.90 -6.56
N ALA A 103 -6.31 6.21 -5.97
CA ALA A 103 -6.19 7.24 -4.96
C ALA A 103 -4.98 8.12 -5.30
N THR A 104 -5.22 9.41 -5.52
CA THR A 104 -4.21 10.37 -5.98
C THR A 104 -4.72 11.81 -5.80
N VAL A 105 -4.04 12.76 -6.43
CA VAL A 105 -4.44 14.17 -6.51
C VAL A 105 -4.98 14.48 -7.90
N THR A 106 -5.93 15.41 -8.00
CA THR A 106 -6.60 15.77 -9.27
C THR A 106 -6.16 17.09 -9.85
N ASP A 107 -5.28 17.82 -9.15
CA ASP A 107 -4.78 19.12 -9.55
C ASP A 107 -3.26 19.19 -9.42
N PHE A 108 -2.69 20.17 -10.10
CA PHE A 108 -1.24 20.41 -10.13
C PHE A 108 -0.65 20.77 -8.76
N LEU A 109 -1.43 21.48 -7.94
CA LEU A 109 -1.00 21.92 -6.60
C LEU A 109 -1.21 20.85 -5.52
N ALA A 110 -1.77 19.71 -5.90
CA ALA A 110 -2.10 18.59 -4.97
C ALA A 110 -3.04 18.98 -3.82
N ILE A 111 -3.94 19.91 -4.06
CA ILE A 111 -4.91 20.38 -3.05
C ILE A 111 -6.10 19.41 -2.96
N ASP A 112 -6.60 18.91 -4.10
CA ASP A 112 -7.74 18.00 -4.16
C ASP A 112 -7.27 16.54 -4.23
N ALA A 113 -7.19 15.89 -3.09
CA ALA A 113 -6.93 14.44 -3.01
C ALA A 113 -8.22 13.64 -3.18
N VAL A 114 -8.14 12.51 -3.88
CA VAL A 114 -9.30 11.74 -4.31
C VAL A 114 -9.10 10.23 -4.21
N ILE A 115 -10.14 9.53 -3.75
CA ILE A 115 -10.36 8.12 -4.10
C ILE A 115 -11.41 8.11 -5.22
N TYR A 116 -11.05 7.51 -6.36
CA TYR A 116 -11.82 7.59 -7.60
C TYR A 116 -12.02 6.21 -8.22
N ARG A 117 -13.23 5.96 -8.73
CA ARG A 117 -13.55 4.78 -9.54
C ARG A 117 -13.84 5.19 -10.98
N SER A 118 -13.28 4.47 -11.93
CA SER A 118 -13.48 4.71 -13.37
C SER A 118 -13.24 3.45 -14.20
N LEU A 119 -13.40 3.53 -15.51
CA LEU A 119 -13.03 2.51 -16.50
C LEU A 119 -13.70 1.14 -16.29
N GLY A 120 -14.98 1.11 -16.02
CA GLY A 120 -15.75 -0.12 -15.92
C GLY A 120 -17.22 0.18 -16.21
N ASP A 121 -18.06 -0.80 -15.95
CA ASP A 121 -19.52 -0.69 -16.19
C ASP A 121 -20.24 0.10 -15.10
N SER A 122 -19.58 0.29 -13.94
CA SER A 122 -20.14 1.07 -12.83
C SER A 122 -19.90 2.58 -13.03
N PRO A 123 -20.78 3.44 -12.52
CA PRO A 123 -20.62 4.88 -12.62
C PRO A 123 -19.32 5.35 -11.98
N ALA A 124 -18.71 6.40 -12.53
CA ALA A 124 -17.58 7.05 -11.93
C ALA A 124 -17.98 7.70 -10.61
N LEU A 125 -17.23 7.40 -9.54
CA LEU A 125 -17.44 7.96 -8.21
C LEU A 125 -16.15 8.54 -7.67
N ARG A 126 -16.27 9.60 -6.87
CA ARG A 126 -15.15 10.23 -6.18
C ARG A 126 -15.48 10.56 -4.73
N THR A 127 -14.46 10.81 -3.94
CA THR A 127 -14.58 11.44 -2.61
C THR A 127 -14.98 12.91 -2.71
N VAL A 128 -15.55 13.45 -1.65
CA VAL A 128 -15.95 14.88 -1.56
C VAL A 128 -14.73 15.78 -1.75
N LYS A 129 -14.90 16.88 -2.51
CA LYS A 129 -13.83 17.86 -2.77
C LYS A 129 -13.63 18.80 -1.59
N HIS A 130 -12.37 19.17 -1.36
CA HIS A 130 -12.00 20.26 -0.43
C HIS A 130 -12.58 20.13 0.97
N ASP A 131 -12.80 18.90 1.43
CA ASP A 131 -13.28 18.61 2.78
C ASP A 131 -12.17 17.91 3.58
N SER A 132 -11.59 18.64 4.53
CA SER A 132 -10.51 18.13 5.38
C SER A 132 -10.94 17.01 6.34
N LYS A 133 -12.26 16.82 6.56
CA LYS A 133 -12.78 15.66 7.27
C LYS A 133 -12.58 14.37 6.46
N TRP A 134 -12.65 14.46 5.12
CA TRP A 134 -12.39 13.34 4.22
C TRP A 134 -10.90 13.12 4.07
N PHE A 135 -10.14 14.15 3.66
CA PHE A 135 -8.67 14.08 3.54
C PHE A 135 -8.00 15.38 3.96
N ARG A 136 -6.92 15.27 4.71
CA ARG A 136 -6.04 16.38 5.03
C ARG A 136 -4.60 16.03 4.72
N GLU A 137 -4.09 16.53 3.59
CA GLU A 137 -2.73 16.28 3.10
C GLU A 137 -2.38 14.77 3.08
N PRO A 138 -3.19 13.90 2.43
CA PRO A 138 -2.97 12.47 2.47
C PRO A 138 -1.76 12.06 1.61
N TYR A 139 -1.08 11.00 2.06
CA TYR A 139 -0.08 10.28 1.30
C TYR A 139 -0.56 8.83 1.14
N PHE A 140 -1.01 8.46 -0.06
CA PHE A 140 -1.53 7.14 -0.35
C PHE A 140 -0.39 6.12 -0.46
N VAL A 141 -0.55 4.96 0.17
CA VAL A 141 0.50 3.93 0.29
C VAL A 141 0.15 2.69 -0.50
N SER A 142 -1.05 2.13 -0.29
CA SER A 142 -1.49 0.90 -0.96
C SER A 142 -3.00 0.79 -0.99
N ALA A 143 -3.50 -0.11 -1.83
CA ALA A 143 -4.91 -0.49 -1.84
C ALA A 143 -5.04 -2.00 -2.03
N VAL A 144 -6.03 -2.59 -1.40
CA VAL A 144 -6.33 -4.02 -1.49
C VAL A 144 -7.83 -4.25 -1.63
N GLU A 145 -8.19 -5.25 -2.41
CA GLU A 145 -9.55 -5.77 -2.47
C GLU A 145 -9.74 -6.85 -1.41
N TRP A 146 -10.79 -6.73 -0.60
CA TRP A 146 -11.17 -7.78 0.35
C TRP A 146 -12.68 -7.75 0.63
N GLY A 147 -13.35 -8.88 0.42
CA GLY A 147 -14.80 -8.98 0.51
C GLY A 147 -15.53 -8.02 -0.45
N PRO A 148 -16.59 -7.33 0.00
CA PRO A 148 -17.35 -6.39 -0.84
C PRO A 148 -16.71 -5.00 -0.95
N HIS A 149 -15.50 -4.81 -0.42
CA HIS A 149 -14.85 -3.51 -0.31
C HIS A 149 -13.51 -3.45 -1.01
N VAL A 150 -13.09 -2.22 -1.33
CA VAL A 150 -11.71 -1.85 -1.58
C VAL A 150 -11.23 -1.02 -0.39
N TYR A 151 -10.08 -1.42 0.17
CA TYR A 151 -9.44 -0.77 1.29
C TYR A 151 -8.22 0.02 0.81
N PHE A 152 -8.10 1.29 1.27
CA PHE A 152 -6.99 2.18 0.95
C PHE A 152 -6.20 2.47 2.21
N PHE A 153 -4.90 2.22 2.16
CA PHE A 153 -3.96 2.49 3.24
C PHE A 153 -3.18 3.75 2.92
N PHE A 154 -3.16 4.69 3.85
CA PHE A 154 -2.53 5.99 3.68
C PHE A 154 -2.14 6.60 5.02
N ARG A 155 -1.45 7.72 4.98
CA ARG A 155 -1.21 8.56 6.14
C ARG A 155 -1.67 9.97 5.84
N GLU A 156 -2.13 10.68 6.85
CA GLU A 156 -2.62 12.06 6.72
C GLU A 156 -2.40 12.85 8.00
N MET A 157 -2.55 14.16 7.92
CA MET A 157 -2.63 15.03 9.09
C MET A 157 -3.91 14.71 9.85
N ALA A 158 -3.79 14.37 11.14
CA ALA A 158 -4.92 14.03 11.98
C ALA A 158 -5.69 15.27 12.39
N MET A 159 -6.97 15.37 11.98
CA MET A 159 -7.88 16.44 12.38
C MET A 159 -8.26 16.36 13.86
N GLU A 160 -8.36 15.15 14.39
CA GLU A 160 -8.78 14.86 15.75
C GLU A 160 -7.75 15.24 16.83
N PHE A 161 -6.54 15.64 16.44
CA PHE A 161 -5.46 16.07 17.33
C PHE A 161 -5.10 17.56 17.14
N ASN A 162 -6.08 18.39 16.77
CA ASN A 162 -5.88 19.80 16.41
C ASN A 162 -5.31 20.70 17.53
N TYR A 163 -5.31 20.26 18.79
CA TYR A 163 -4.80 21.03 19.94
C TYR A 163 -3.32 20.82 20.22
N LEU A 164 -2.72 19.86 19.55
CA LEU A 164 -1.31 19.52 19.62
C LEU A 164 -0.61 19.99 18.34
N GLU A 165 0.69 19.79 18.28
CA GLU A 165 1.44 19.97 17.05
C GLU A 165 0.79 19.15 15.91
N LYS A 166 1.07 19.52 14.65
CA LYS A 166 0.61 18.78 13.49
C LYS A 166 1.05 17.31 13.58
N VAL A 167 0.11 16.43 13.88
CA VAL A 167 0.36 14.99 14.02
C VAL A 167 -0.06 14.26 12.76
N VAL A 168 0.87 13.55 12.13
CA VAL A 168 0.57 12.62 11.04
C VAL A 168 0.21 11.27 11.62
N VAL A 169 -0.87 10.66 11.14
CA VAL A 169 -1.29 9.31 11.52
C VAL A 169 -1.50 8.43 10.31
N SER A 170 -1.37 7.13 10.48
CA SER A 170 -1.69 6.15 9.45
C SER A 170 -3.15 5.71 9.57
N ARG A 171 -3.79 5.54 8.40
CA ARG A 171 -5.20 5.20 8.28
C ARG A 171 -5.47 4.08 7.29
N VAL A 172 -6.61 3.46 7.47
CA VAL A 172 -7.27 2.65 6.45
C VAL A 172 -8.63 3.27 6.16
N ALA A 173 -8.94 3.45 4.87
CA ALA A 173 -10.29 3.79 4.41
C ALA A 173 -10.88 2.63 3.64
N ARG A 174 -12.22 2.55 3.56
CA ARG A 174 -12.91 1.57 2.73
C ARG A 174 -13.99 2.24 1.88
N VAL A 175 -14.26 1.65 0.73
CA VAL A 175 -15.44 1.95 -0.10
C VAL A 175 -16.06 0.64 -0.59
N CYS A 176 -17.39 0.62 -0.77
CA CYS A 176 -18.08 -0.55 -1.33
C CYS A 176 -17.85 -0.64 -2.83
N LYS A 177 -17.52 -1.81 -3.35
CA LYS A 177 -17.35 -2.05 -4.80
C LYS A 177 -18.63 -1.80 -5.59
N GLY A 178 -19.80 -2.10 -5.01
CA GLY A 178 -21.11 -1.92 -5.59
C GLY A 178 -21.76 -0.55 -5.33
N ASP A 179 -21.04 0.42 -4.77
CA ASP A 179 -21.57 1.78 -4.55
C ASP A 179 -21.89 2.45 -5.89
N LEU A 180 -23.05 3.05 -6.01
CA LEU A 180 -23.51 3.77 -7.23
C LEU A 180 -23.62 5.29 -7.01
N GLY A 181 -23.12 5.78 -5.87
CA GLY A 181 -23.28 7.16 -5.45
C GLY A 181 -24.57 7.41 -4.70
N GLY A 182 -24.73 8.63 -4.22
CA GLY A 182 -25.89 9.07 -3.47
C GLY A 182 -27.06 9.49 -4.34
N SER A 183 -28.01 10.19 -3.72
CA SER A 183 -29.14 10.82 -4.38
C SER A 183 -28.71 12.06 -5.17
N GLN A 184 -29.58 12.60 -6.02
CA GLN A 184 -29.33 13.88 -6.71
C GLN A 184 -29.14 15.07 -5.75
N ARG A 185 -29.58 14.94 -4.49
CA ARG A 185 -29.47 16.00 -3.48
C ARG A 185 -28.22 15.89 -2.63
N VAL A 186 -27.77 14.65 -2.36
CA VAL A 186 -26.68 14.38 -1.42
C VAL A 186 -25.75 13.33 -2.00
N LEU A 187 -24.46 13.64 -2.10
CA LEU A 187 -23.39 12.75 -2.59
C LEU A 187 -23.63 12.24 -4.03
N GLU A 188 -24.23 13.05 -4.90
CA GLU A 188 -24.35 12.74 -6.32
C GLU A 188 -22.94 12.50 -6.92
N LYS A 189 -22.76 11.36 -7.59
CA LYS A 189 -21.46 10.92 -8.15
C LYS A 189 -20.31 10.87 -7.13
N GLN A 190 -20.64 10.75 -5.84
CA GLN A 190 -19.68 10.64 -4.76
C GLN A 190 -19.94 9.35 -3.96
N TRP A 191 -18.89 8.86 -3.28
CA TRP A 191 -18.98 7.68 -2.44
C TRP A 191 -19.99 7.87 -1.30
N THR A 192 -20.93 6.93 -1.14
CA THR A 192 -21.84 6.86 0.01
C THR A 192 -21.28 5.98 1.13
N SER A 193 -20.23 5.23 0.82
CA SER A 193 -19.66 4.19 1.67
C SER A 193 -18.28 4.52 2.21
N PHE A 194 -17.72 5.70 1.90
CA PHE A 194 -16.41 6.10 2.38
C PHE A 194 -16.38 6.30 3.89
N LEU A 195 -15.58 5.49 4.56
CA LEU A 195 -15.24 5.61 5.97
C LEU A 195 -13.74 5.40 6.14
N LYS A 196 -13.16 5.99 7.18
CA LYS A 196 -11.75 5.81 7.52
C LYS A 196 -11.56 5.58 9.02
N ALA A 197 -10.50 4.84 9.37
CA ALA A 197 -10.11 4.56 10.74
C ALA A 197 -8.59 4.70 10.89
N ARG A 198 -8.13 5.05 12.09
CA ARG A 198 -6.70 5.06 12.41
C ARG A 198 -6.16 3.63 12.50
N LEU A 199 -4.94 3.41 12.04
CA LEU A 199 -4.16 2.20 12.30
C LEU A 199 -3.28 2.41 13.53
N ASN A 200 -3.30 1.48 14.47
CA ASN A 200 -2.46 1.53 15.66
C ASN A 200 -1.30 0.55 15.54
N CYS A 201 -0.10 1.07 15.31
CA CYS A 201 1.15 0.33 15.38
C CYS A 201 2.01 0.96 16.49
N SER A 202 2.01 0.36 17.68
CA SER A 202 2.70 0.88 18.85
C SER A 202 3.29 -0.21 19.72
N VAL A 203 4.37 0.13 20.44
CA VAL A 203 4.88 -0.69 21.54
C VAL A 203 4.10 -0.32 22.78
N PRO A 204 3.46 -1.28 23.47
CA PRO A 204 2.74 -1.02 24.70
C PRO A 204 3.69 -0.69 25.86
N GLY A 205 3.21 0.08 26.83
CA GLY A 205 3.91 0.52 28.03
C GLY A 205 3.02 1.45 28.85
N ASP A 206 3.57 2.09 29.89
CA ASP A 206 2.86 3.13 30.65
C ASP A 206 2.39 4.27 29.73
N ALA A 207 3.21 4.61 28.73
CA ALA A 207 2.83 5.39 27.57
C ALA A 207 3.13 4.57 26.32
N HIS A 208 2.18 4.52 25.39
CA HIS A 208 2.40 3.83 24.11
C HIS A 208 3.44 4.58 23.26
N PHE A 209 4.39 3.83 22.68
CA PHE A 209 5.33 4.37 21.70
C PHE A 209 4.83 4.07 20.29
N TYR A 210 4.41 5.11 19.56
CA TYR A 210 3.74 5.01 18.27
C TYR A 210 4.69 5.09 17.09
N PHE A 211 4.45 4.22 16.09
CA PHE A 211 5.02 4.31 14.75
C PHE A 211 3.92 4.82 13.81
N ASN A 212 3.88 6.13 13.58
CA ASN A 212 2.75 6.79 12.92
C ASN A 212 2.86 6.87 11.40
N LEU A 213 4.01 6.53 10.80
CA LEU A 213 4.24 6.71 9.37
C LEU A 213 4.24 5.36 8.65
N LEU A 214 3.14 5.01 7.99
CA LEU A 214 3.05 3.84 7.12
C LEU A 214 3.81 4.09 5.81
N HIS A 215 4.68 3.16 5.39
CA HIS A 215 5.49 3.23 4.17
C HIS A 215 5.07 2.23 3.09
N SER A 216 4.68 1.02 3.50
CA SER A 216 4.22 -0.02 2.58
C SER A 216 3.39 -1.07 3.31
N THR A 217 2.61 -1.83 2.54
CA THR A 217 1.88 -2.99 3.06
C THR A 217 2.19 -4.23 2.21
N SER A 218 1.99 -5.40 2.79
CA SER A 218 1.86 -6.64 2.03
C SER A 218 0.51 -6.69 1.29
N PRO A 219 0.31 -7.61 0.35
CA PRO A 219 -1.04 -8.04 -0.01
C PRO A 219 -1.73 -8.69 1.20
N VAL A 220 -3.03 -8.96 1.09
CA VAL A 220 -3.72 -9.78 2.10
C VAL A 220 -3.18 -11.21 2.04
N LEU A 221 -2.71 -11.70 3.18
CA LEU A 221 -2.05 -13.00 3.35
C LEU A 221 -2.96 -13.92 4.15
N ARG A 222 -3.06 -15.18 3.72
CA ARG A 222 -3.74 -16.22 4.52
C ARG A 222 -2.74 -16.86 5.47
N LEU A 223 -2.76 -16.46 6.75
CA LEU A 223 -1.86 -16.98 7.78
C LEU A 223 -2.69 -17.57 8.93
N GLN A 224 -2.44 -18.84 9.27
CA GLN A 224 -3.15 -19.55 10.36
C GLN A 224 -4.68 -19.40 10.30
N GLY A 225 -5.26 -19.50 9.10
CA GLY A 225 -6.70 -19.39 8.91
C GLY A 225 -7.27 -17.96 8.99
N ARG A 226 -6.42 -16.94 9.14
CA ARG A 226 -6.80 -15.50 9.16
C ARG A 226 -6.32 -14.78 7.92
N ASP A 227 -7.06 -13.78 7.49
CA ASP A 227 -6.67 -12.86 6.43
C ASP A 227 -5.95 -11.67 7.07
N ILE A 228 -4.64 -11.59 6.87
CA ILE A 228 -3.75 -10.64 7.55
C ILE A 228 -3.08 -9.75 6.52
N ILE A 229 -2.97 -8.47 6.82
CA ILE A 229 -2.12 -7.52 6.11
C ILE A 229 -1.00 -7.04 7.03
N LEU A 230 0.22 -6.99 6.50
CA LEU A 230 1.38 -6.50 7.21
C LEU A 230 1.69 -5.08 6.75
N GLY A 231 1.92 -4.17 7.68
CA GLY A 231 2.36 -2.81 7.38
C GLY A 231 3.75 -2.52 7.93
N VAL A 232 4.55 -1.80 7.15
CA VAL A 232 5.84 -1.25 7.58
C VAL A 232 5.66 0.20 7.98
N PHE A 233 6.00 0.49 9.22
CA PHE A 233 5.82 1.80 9.82
C PHE A 233 7.16 2.36 10.32
N SER A 234 7.21 3.67 10.45
CA SER A 234 8.32 4.35 11.14
C SER A 234 7.83 5.44 12.08
N THR A 235 8.75 5.93 12.88
CA THR A 235 8.58 7.17 13.63
C THR A 235 8.78 8.38 12.74
N PRO A 236 8.17 9.55 13.06
CA PRO A 236 8.48 10.81 12.40
C PRO A 236 9.91 11.28 12.70
N ALA A 237 10.42 12.21 11.87
CA ALA A 237 11.81 12.67 11.93
C ALA A 237 12.19 13.36 13.25
N ASN A 238 11.22 13.92 13.96
CA ASN A 238 11.39 14.59 15.25
C ASN A 238 11.26 13.66 16.47
N SER A 239 11.27 12.34 16.24
CA SER A 239 11.17 11.31 17.28
C SER A 239 12.39 10.41 17.29
N ILE A 240 12.47 9.50 18.28
CA ILE A 240 13.49 8.44 18.31
C ILE A 240 13.40 7.63 17.01
N PRO A 241 14.48 7.55 16.22
CA PRO A 241 14.46 6.81 14.95
C PRO A 241 14.11 5.35 15.13
N GLY A 242 13.06 4.90 14.46
CA GLY A 242 12.62 3.53 14.55
C GLY A 242 11.71 3.12 13.40
N SER A 243 11.70 1.82 13.12
CA SER A 243 10.80 1.17 12.19
C SER A 243 10.16 -0.05 12.84
N ALA A 244 8.94 -0.35 12.45
CA ALA A 244 8.18 -1.48 12.94
C ALA A 244 7.39 -2.16 11.84
N VAL A 245 7.15 -3.46 12.01
CA VAL A 245 6.17 -4.21 11.21
C VAL A 245 5.03 -4.59 12.12
N CYS A 246 3.82 -4.12 11.79
CA CYS A 246 2.59 -4.48 12.47
C CYS A 246 1.70 -5.31 11.54
N ALA A 247 1.02 -6.31 12.13
CA ALA A 247 0.03 -7.13 11.45
C ALA A 247 -1.38 -6.68 11.81
N PHE A 248 -2.28 -6.68 10.85
CA PHE A 248 -3.69 -6.36 11.03
C PHE A 248 -4.56 -7.48 10.47
N ASP A 249 -5.50 -7.96 11.27
CA ASP A 249 -6.51 -8.92 10.84
C ASP A 249 -7.62 -8.18 10.10
N MET A 250 -7.90 -8.57 8.85
CA MET A 250 -8.89 -7.90 8.02
C MET A 250 -10.31 -8.00 8.59
N GLN A 251 -10.62 -9.04 9.36
CA GLN A 251 -11.90 -9.12 10.09
C GLN A 251 -11.95 -8.09 11.22
N GLN A 252 -10.84 -7.85 11.90
CA GLN A 252 -10.76 -6.81 12.92
C GLN A 252 -10.84 -5.41 12.31
N VAL A 253 -10.22 -5.19 11.14
CA VAL A 253 -10.39 -3.97 10.35
C VAL A 253 -11.88 -3.74 10.05
N ALA A 254 -12.57 -4.76 9.53
CA ALA A 254 -14.01 -4.67 9.23
C ALA A 254 -14.86 -4.34 10.46
N ARG A 255 -14.56 -4.95 11.62
CA ARG A 255 -15.29 -4.67 12.88
C ARG A 255 -15.18 -3.22 13.33
N VAL A 256 -14.01 -2.59 13.19
CA VAL A 256 -13.83 -1.17 13.54
C VAL A 256 -14.78 -0.29 12.74
N PHE A 257 -15.03 -0.61 11.48
CA PHE A 257 -15.98 0.12 10.64
C PHE A 257 -17.46 -0.11 11.01
N GLU A 258 -17.75 -1.12 11.81
CA GLU A 258 -19.06 -1.35 12.42
C GLU A 258 -19.17 -0.74 13.83
N GLY A 259 -18.11 -0.12 14.34
CA GLY A 259 -18.05 0.54 15.64
C GLY A 259 -18.58 1.97 15.62
N ARG A 260 -18.22 2.77 16.63
CA ARG A 260 -18.71 4.15 16.79
C ARG A 260 -18.06 5.10 15.79
N PHE A 261 -18.83 6.11 15.39
CA PHE A 261 -18.33 7.27 14.63
C PHE A 261 -17.74 8.31 15.57
N LYS A 262 -16.84 9.14 15.03
CA LYS A 262 -16.22 10.25 15.74
C LYS A 262 -16.65 11.58 15.16
N GLU A 263 -16.97 12.54 16.01
CA GLU A 263 -17.39 13.89 15.62
C GLU A 263 -16.68 14.98 16.39
N GLN A 264 -16.71 16.17 15.82
CA GLN A 264 -16.39 17.43 16.48
C GLN A 264 -17.64 18.29 16.46
N LYS A 265 -18.26 18.51 17.64
CA LYS A 265 -19.56 19.22 17.75
C LYS A 265 -19.49 20.71 17.38
N SER A 266 -18.36 21.35 17.65
CA SER A 266 -18.06 22.73 17.26
C SER A 266 -16.57 22.85 16.93
N PRO A 267 -16.13 23.87 16.18
CA PRO A 267 -14.71 24.04 15.80
C PRO A 267 -13.73 24.06 16.97
N GLU A 268 -14.16 24.48 18.16
CA GLU A 268 -13.34 24.50 19.37
C GLU A 268 -13.50 23.26 20.25
N SER A 269 -14.44 22.37 19.93
CA SER A 269 -14.69 21.15 20.73
C SER A 269 -13.62 20.10 20.49
N ILE A 270 -13.37 19.29 21.51
CA ILE A 270 -12.63 18.03 21.32
C ILE A 270 -13.45 17.05 20.50
N TRP A 271 -12.78 16.18 19.76
CA TRP A 271 -13.43 15.10 19.04
C TRP A 271 -13.91 14.02 20.01
N THR A 272 -15.19 13.63 19.89
CA THR A 272 -15.87 12.67 20.76
C THR A 272 -16.62 11.63 19.95
N PRO A 273 -16.89 10.43 20.51
CA PRO A 273 -17.76 9.47 19.84
C PRO A 273 -19.19 10.00 19.70
N VAL A 274 -19.83 9.70 18.57
CA VAL A 274 -21.23 9.99 18.31
C VAL A 274 -22.10 9.05 19.14
N PRO A 275 -23.10 9.52 19.90
CA PRO A 275 -24.07 8.69 20.60
C PRO A 275 -24.85 7.80 19.62
N ASP A 276 -25.07 6.52 19.99
CA ASP A 276 -25.69 5.52 19.13
C ASP A 276 -27.10 5.88 18.67
N GLU A 277 -27.85 6.61 19.51
CA GLU A 277 -29.21 7.09 19.22
C GLU A 277 -29.26 8.16 18.11
N LEU A 278 -28.14 8.82 17.83
CA LEU A 278 -28.03 9.84 16.77
C LEU A 278 -27.62 9.25 15.41
N ILE A 279 -27.30 7.94 15.36
CA ILE A 279 -26.87 7.29 14.14
C ILE A 279 -28.10 6.87 13.31
N PRO A 280 -28.27 7.41 12.08
CA PRO A 280 -29.41 7.06 11.24
C PRO A 280 -29.39 5.61 10.76
N LYS A 281 -30.55 5.13 10.35
CA LYS A 281 -30.73 3.79 9.77
C LYS A 281 -31.20 3.89 8.32
N PRO A 282 -30.64 3.11 7.36
CA PRO A 282 -29.60 2.08 7.55
C PRO A 282 -28.27 2.70 8.01
N ARG A 283 -27.38 1.86 8.56
CA ARG A 283 -26.09 2.31 9.08
C ARG A 283 -25.30 3.06 8.01
N PRO A 284 -24.81 4.30 8.30
CA PRO A 284 -24.00 5.06 7.36
C PRO A 284 -22.70 4.33 6.97
N GLY A 285 -22.33 4.44 5.69
CA GLY A 285 -21.12 3.80 5.15
C GLY A 285 -21.27 2.30 4.88
N GLY A 286 -22.45 1.72 5.07
CA GLY A 286 -22.75 0.34 4.67
C GLY A 286 -22.92 0.18 3.16
N CYS A 287 -22.71 -1.03 2.65
CA CYS A 287 -23.00 -1.35 1.25
C CYS A 287 -24.50 -1.62 1.05
N ALA A 288 -25.04 -1.20 -0.09
CA ALA A 288 -26.38 -1.61 -0.49
C ALA A 288 -26.38 -3.13 -0.79
N VAL A 289 -27.41 -3.84 -0.35
CA VAL A 289 -27.53 -5.28 -0.52
C VAL A 289 -28.74 -5.58 -1.38
N GLN A 290 -28.55 -6.35 -2.45
CA GLN A 290 -29.65 -6.81 -3.28
C GLN A 290 -30.66 -7.63 -2.46
N GLY A 291 -31.96 -7.39 -2.68
CA GLY A 291 -33.03 -8.03 -1.93
C GLY A 291 -33.34 -7.40 -0.57
N SER A 292 -32.58 -6.40 -0.12
CA SER A 292 -32.89 -5.58 1.04
C SER A 292 -33.86 -4.44 0.70
N ARG A 293 -34.32 -3.72 1.72
CA ARG A 293 -35.12 -2.49 1.53
C ARG A 293 -34.43 -1.45 0.63
N PHE A 294 -33.07 -1.45 0.59
CA PHE A 294 -32.25 -0.55 -0.22
C PHE A 294 -31.36 -1.35 -1.15
N ASN A 295 -31.85 -1.65 -2.34
CA ASN A 295 -31.14 -2.41 -3.38
C ASN A 295 -29.97 -1.65 -4.01
N SER A 296 -29.96 -0.32 -3.85
CA SER A 296 -28.97 0.58 -4.46
C SER A 296 -28.65 1.72 -3.50
N SER A 297 -27.40 2.19 -3.53
CA SER A 297 -26.95 3.32 -2.72
C SER A 297 -27.66 4.65 -3.06
N ASN A 298 -28.14 4.79 -4.30
CA ASN A 298 -28.95 5.96 -4.71
C ASN A 298 -30.30 6.05 -3.98
N ALA A 299 -30.78 4.93 -3.44
CA ALA A 299 -32.04 4.86 -2.69
C ALA A 299 -31.86 5.05 -1.19
N PHE A 300 -30.65 5.28 -0.70
CA PHE A 300 -30.41 5.57 0.72
C PHE A 300 -31.09 6.89 1.12
N PRO A 301 -31.63 6.98 2.36
CA PRO A 301 -32.22 8.20 2.87
C PRO A 301 -31.21 9.35 2.91
N ASP A 302 -31.66 10.56 2.57
CA ASP A 302 -30.82 11.78 2.58
C ASP A 302 -30.21 12.03 3.97
N GLU A 303 -30.90 11.67 5.05
CA GLU A 303 -30.38 11.75 6.43
C GLU A 303 -29.12 10.87 6.61
N MET A 304 -29.16 9.62 6.15
CA MET A 304 -28.03 8.71 6.20
C MET A 304 -26.86 9.23 5.34
N LEU A 305 -27.14 9.74 4.14
CA LEU A 305 -26.14 10.31 3.24
C LEU A 305 -25.50 11.57 3.81
N ASN A 306 -26.26 12.47 4.42
CA ASN A 306 -25.74 13.65 5.11
C ASN A 306 -24.88 13.27 6.31
N PHE A 307 -25.26 12.21 7.06
CA PHE A 307 -24.48 11.74 8.19
C PHE A 307 -23.11 11.24 7.72
N VAL A 308 -23.03 10.34 6.74
CA VAL A 308 -21.73 9.83 6.25
C VAL A 308 -20.88 10.93 5.63
N LYS A 309 -21.47 11.91 4.96
CA LYS A 309 -20.78 13.07 4.41
C LYS A 309 -20.04 13.86 5.48
N THR A 310 -20.60 13.97 6.68
CA THR A 310 -20.05 14.78 7.78
C THR A 310 -19.26 13.98 8.81
N HIS A 311 -19.41 12.64 8.85
CA HIS A 311 -18.82 11.74 9.84
C HIS A 311 -18.06 10.57 9.19
N PRO A 312 -17.01 10.83 8.38
CA PRO A 312 -16.26 9.76 7.72
C PRO A 312 -15.27 9.03 8.65
N LEU A 313 -14.99 9.54 9.85
CA LEU A 313 -13.99 9.02 10.77
C LEU A 313 -14.62 8.11 11.83
N MET A 314 -14.03 6.91 12.00
CA MET A 314 -14.36 6.00 13.09
C MET A 314 -13.68 6.44 14.39
N ASP A 315 -14.34 6.18 15.52
CA ASP A 315 -13.82 6.52 16.85
C ASP A 315 -12.65 5.64 17.25
N GLU A 316 -12.77 4.32 17.05
CA GLU A 316 -11.75 3.37 17.42
C GLU A 316 -10.65 3.27 16.36
N ALA A 317 -9.40 3.11 16.82
CA ALA A 317 -8.29 2.73 15.97
C ALA A 317 -8.29 1.21 15.75
N VAL A 318 -7.87 0.76 14.56
CA VAL A 318 -7.63 -0.65 14.30
C VAL A 318 -6.41 -1.11 15.09
N PRO A 319 -6.54 -2.04 16.03
CA PRO A 319 -5.41 -2.55 16.79
C PRO A 319 -4.54 -3.46 15.91
N SER A 320 -3.24 -3.46 16.17
CA SER A 320 -2.36 -4.48 15.61
C SER A 320 -2.61 -5.82 16.29
N LEU A 321 -2.41 -6.90 15.55
CA LEU A 321 -2.58 -8.26 16.04
C LEU A 321 -1.59 -8.54 17.18
N GLY A 322 -2.13 -8.88 18.34
CA GLY A 322 -1.37 -9.05 19.59
C GLY A 322 -1.03 -7.73 20.29
N HIS A 323 -1.61 -6.60 19.86
CA HIS A 323 -1.43 -5.27 20.42
C HIS A 323 0.03 -4.79 20.50
N LYS A 324 0.90 -5.33 19.67
CA LYS A 324 2.31 -4.96 19.57
C LYS A 324 2.86 -5.24 18.17
N PRO A 325 3.93 -4.58 17.76
CA PRO A 325 4.62 -4.90 16.51
C PRO A 325 5.18 -6.33 16.53
N TRP A 326 5.22 -6.96 15.36
CA TRP A 326 5.93 -8.24 15.18
C TRP A 326 7.44 -8.03 15.14
N ILE A 327 7.88 -6.94 14.50
CA ILE A 327 9.30 -6.59 14.36
C ILE A 327 9.46 -5.12 14.73
N VAL A 328 10.49 -4.81 15.51
CA VAL A 328 10.90 -3.45 15.85
C VAL A 328 12.40 -3.30 15.62
N ARG A 329 12.79 -2.22 14.95
CA ARG A 329 14.17 -1.78 14.78
C ARG A 329 14.29 -0.32 15.21
N THR A 330 15.03 -0.04 16.25
CA THR A 330 15.27 1.31 16.77
C THR A 330 16.75 1.61 16.76
N MET A 331 17.11 2.89 16.76
CA MET A 331 18.50 3.38 16.84
C MET A 331 19.41 2.87 15.70
N VAL A 332 18.82 2.50 14.56
CA VAL A 332 19.56 2.09 13.36
C VAL A 332 19.68 3.26 12.37
N ARG A 333 20.72 3.21 11.54
CA ARG A 333 21.05 4.28 10.58
C ARG A 333 20.16 4.29 9.31
N TYR A 334 19.19 3.40 9.23
CA TYR A 334 18.27 3.30 8.08
C TYR A 334 16.83 3.16 8.58
N GLN A 335 15.89 3.47 7.70
CA GLN A 335 14.45 3.29 7.92
C GLN A 335 13.95 2.16 7.03
N LEU A 336 13.14 1.25 7.58
CA LEU A 336 12.45 0.22 6.79
C LEU A 336 11.28 0.87 6.04
N ASN A 337 11.16 0.60 4.74
CA ASN A 337 10.15 1.23 3.90
C ASN A 337 9.50 0.31 2.86
N LYS A 338 9.99 -0.91 2.69
CA LYS A 338 9.45 -1.88 1.74
C LYS A 338 9.27 -3.23 2.41
N ILE A 339 8.26 -4.00 1.93
CA ILE A 339 7.98 -5.36 2.38
C ILE A 339 7.54 -6.22 1.22
N VAL A 340 8.11 -7.42 1.15
CA VAL A 340 7.56 -8.53 0.39
C VAL A 340 7.51 -9.77 1.25
N VAL A 341 6.54 -10.66 0.97
CA VAL A 341 6.28 -11.84 1.76
C VAL A 341 6.23 -13.07 0.86
N ASP A 342 7.03 -14.06 1.19
CA ASP A 342 6.91 -15.40 0.62
C ASP A 342 6.19 -16.33 1.61
N THR A 343 4.95 -16.66 1.31
CA THR A 343 4.13 -17.59 2.11
C THR A 343 4.35 -19.05 1.73
N GLU A 344 5.13 -19.29 0.68
CA GLU A 344 5.42 -20.62 0.13
C GLU A 344 6.91 -20.95 0.17
N ALA A 345 7.63 -20.44 1.18
CA ALA A 345 9.07 -20.69 1.32
C ALA A 345 9.37 -22.14 1.74
N GLY A 346 10.51 -22.61 1.30
CA GLY A 346 11.04 -23.94 1.62
C GLY A 346 10.49 -25.07 0.72
N PRO A 347 11.03 -26.30 0.88
CA PRO A 347 10.73 -27.42 -0.01
C PRO A 347 9.27 -27.89 0.06
N TYR A 348 8.61 -27.70 1.20
CA TYR A 348 7.20 -28.06 1.42
C TYR A 348 6.23 -26.88 1.17
N ARG A 349 6.71 -25.72 0.77
CA ARG A 349 5.89 -24.51 0.53
C ARG A 349 4.99 -24.12 1.71
N ASN A 350 5.43 -24.32 2.92
CA ASN A 350 4.65 -24.12 4.13
C ASN A 350 5.29 -23.13 5.14
N ARG A 351 6.34 -22.43 4.73
CA ARG A 351 7.01 -21.44 5.56
C ARG A 351 6.74 -20.04 5.06
N THR A 352 6.69 -19.09 5.97
CA THR A 352 6.50 -17.67 5.65
C THR A 352 7.78 -16.90 5.95
N VAL A 353 8.32 -16.24 4.92
CA VAL A 353 9.52 -15.41 5.03
C VAL A 353 9.17 -13.98 4.64
N LEU A 354 9.60 -13.03 5.48
CA LEU A 354 9.52 -11.60 5.21
C LEU A 354 10.85 -11.07 4.71
N PHE A 355 10.80 -10.25 3.67
CA PHE A 355 11.92 -9.43 3.23
C PHE A 355 11.55 -7.97 3.40
N LEU A 356 12.33 -7.26 4.21
CA LEU A 356 12.12 -5.85 4.54
C LEU A 356 13.23 -5.02 3.92
N GLY A 357 12.86 -4.11 3.02
CA GLY A 357 13.80 -3.21 2.39
C GLY A 357 13.96 -1.91 3.17
N SER A 358 15.20 -1.43 3.26
CA SER A 358 15.53 -0.17 3.91
C SER A 358 15.68 0.98 2.93
N SER A 359 15.64 2.19 3.45
CA SER A 359 15.91 3.44 2.71
C SER A 359 17.34 3.53 2.14
N LYS A 360 18.24 2.65 2.54
CA LYS A 360 19.64 2.59 2.09
C LYS A 360 19.98 1.36 1.24
N GLY A 361 18.96 0.60 0.83
CA GLY A 361 19.17 -0.58 -0.02
C GLY A 361 19.51 -1.86 0.73
N THR A 362 19.53 -1.83 2.05
CA THR A 362 19.73 -3.03 2.88
C THR A 362 18.44 -3.83 2.94
N ILE A 363 18.51 -5.14 2.87
CA ILE A 363 17.39 -6.07 2.98
C ILE A 363 17.54 -6.91 4.24
N LEU A 364 16.52 -6.91 5.09
CA LEU A 364 16.42 -7.77 6.26
C LEU A 364 15.51 -8.96 5.95
N LYS A 365 15.91 -10.15 6.32
CA LYS A 365 15.16 -11.40 6.11
C LYS A 365 14.73 -11.98 7.45
N PHE A 366 13.44 -12.29 7.59
CA PHE A 366 12.85 -12.89 8.79
C PHE A 366 12.04 -14.12 8.44
N LEU A 367 12.16 -15.16 9.25
CA LEU A 367 11.25 -16.30 9.26
C LEU A 367 10.12 -16.03 10.26
N ILE A 368 8.89 -16.14 9.82
CA ILE A 368 7.71 -16.10 10.69
C ILE A 368 7.40 -17.52 11.17
N VAL A 369 7.45 -17.70 12.47
CA VAL A 369 7.11 -18.97 13.12
C VAL A 369 5.68 -18.89 13.64
N PRO A 370 4.79 -19.78 13.19
CA PRO A 370 3.42 -19.85 13.69
C PRO A 370 3.41 -20.02 15.21
N GLY A 371 2.53 -19.30 15.92
CA GLY A 371 2.24 -19.53 17.33
C GLY A 371 1.64 -20.90 17.57
N ARG A 372 1.64 -21.39 18.81
CA ARG A 372 0.87 -22.57 19.19
C ARG A 372 -0.62 -22.31 19.00
N GLU A 373 -1.42 -23.35 18.77
CA GLU A 373 -2.87 -23.26 18.63
C GLU A 373 -3.46 -22.31 19.68
N ASN A 374 -4.28 -21.35 19.23
CA ASN A 374 -4.90 -20.27 20.01
C ASN A 374 -4.00 -19.13 20.49
N SER A 375 -2.71 -19.08 20.14
CA SER A 375 -1.90 -17.89 20.37
C SER A 375 -2.03 -16.91 19.18
N ALA A 376 -2.51 -15.70 19.43
CA ALA A 376 -2.47 -14.60 18.46
C ALA A 376 -1.02 -14.13 18.14
N LEU A 377 -0.04 -14.71 18.84
CA LEU A 377 1.36 -14.31 18.80
C LEU A 377 2.14 -15.25 17.88
N THR A 378 2.56 -14.73 16.75
CA THR A 378 3.65 -15.33 15.98
C THR A 378 4.98 -14.89 16.61
N SER A 379 5.97 -15.76 16.57
CA SER A 379 7.36 -15.36 16.80
C SER A 379 8.05 -15.13 15.45
N ASN A 380 9.07 -14.32 15.43
CA ASN A 380 9.89 -14.10 14.26
C ASN A 380 11.36 -14.41 14.58
N ILE A 381 12.06 -14.90 13.56
CA ILE A 381 13.49 -15.20 13.65
C ILE A 381 14.18 -14.36 12.60
N PHE A 382 15.12 -13.52 13.03
CA PHE A 382 16.01 -12.83 12.12
C PHE A 382 16.96 -13.84 11.50
N LEU A 383 17.03 -13.88 10.17
CA LEU A 383 17.87 -14.82 9.41
C LEU A 383 19.15 -14.17 8.92
N GLU A 384 19.02 -13.09 8.18
CA GLU A 384 20.18 -12.37 7.62
C GLU A 384 19.85 -10.92 7.27
N GLU A 385 20.91 -10.13 7.18
CA GLU A 385 20.92 -8.79 6.59
C GLU A 385 21.84 -8.84 5.38
N LEU A 386 21.39 -8.29 4.26
CA LEU A 386 22.16 -8.26 3.03
C LEU A 386 22.14 -6.88 2.40
N GLU A 387 23.26 -6.50 1.79
CA GLU A 387 23.34 -5.30 0.96
C GLU A 387 22.72 -5.61 -0.40
N GLY A 388 21.67 -4.87 -0.75
CA GLY A 388 20.97 -5.02 -2.03
C GLY A 388 21.51 -4.12 -3.13
N TYR A 389 22.17 -3.01 -2.75
CA TYR A 389 22.77 -2.08 -3.72
C TYR A 389 24.10 -2.65 -4.25
N ASN A 390 24.24 -2.67 -5.57
CA ASN A 390 25.46 -3.13 -6.23
C ASN A 390 26.14 -1.96 -6.96
N PRO A 391 27.26 -1.40 -6.43
CA PRO A 391 27.96 -0.28 -7.06
C PRO A 391 28.47 -0.57 -8.48
N GLU A 392 28.86 -1.81 -8.77
CA GLU A 392 29.35 -2.21 -10.11
C GLU A 392 28.25 -2.09 -11.18
N LYS A 393 26.99 -2.34 -10.79
CA LYS A 393 25.83 -2.27 -11.71
C LYS A 393 25.13 -0.92 -11.69
N CYS A 394 25.12 -0.26 -10.53
CA CYS A 394 24.34 0.95 -10.27
C CYS A 394 25.20 2.21 -10.29
N GLY A 395 26.51 2.08 -10.31
CA GLY A 395 27.48 3.18 -10.19
C GLY A 395 27.78 3.55 -8.74
N GLU A 396 28.89 4.25 -8.53
CA GLU A 396 29.22 4.82 -7.22
C GLU A 396 28.20 5.91 -6.88
N GLY A 397 27.27 5.58 -6.00
CA GLY A 397 26.11 6.40 -5.77
C GLY A 397 26.14 7.19 -4.46
N SER A 398 25.63 8.40 -4.52
CA SER A 398 25.21 9.19 -3.36
C SER A 398 24.19 8.41 -2.51
N SER A 399 23.89 8.89 -1.31
CA SER A 399 22.85 8.33 -0.45
C SER A 399 21.48 8.22 -1.17
N GLN A 400 21.18 9.15 -2.09
CA GLN A 400 19.96 9.13 -2.91
C GLN A 400 19.97 8.00 -3.95
N ALA A 401 21.11 7.70 -4.56
CA ALA A 401 21.23 6.60 -5.53
C ALA A 401 20.99 5.23 -4.91
N ARG A 402 21.23 5.08 -3.61
CA ARG A 402 21.02 3.84 -2.84
C ARG A 402 19.59 3.70 -2.31
N GLN A 403 18.71 4.67 -2.56
CA GLN A 403 17.32 4.61 -2.11
C GLN A 403 16.57 3.49 -2.83
N LEU A 404 16.05 2.54 -2.06
CA LEU A 404 15.24 1.46 -2.58
C LEU A 404 13.85 1.98 -2.96
N LEU A 405 13.57 2.03 -4.26
CA LEU A 405 12.30 2.50 -4.80
C LEU A 405 11.22 1.40 -4.81
N SER A 406 11.62 0.16 -5.17
CA SER A 406 10.73 -0.99 -5.19
C SER A 406 11.45 -2.26 -4.78
N LEU A 407 10.69 -3.18 -4.18
CA LEU A 407 11.11 -4.50 -3.79
C LEU A 407 10.02 -5.49 -4.20
N GLU A 408 10.38 -6.45 -5.08
CA GLU A 408 9.45 -7.46 -5.58
C GLU A 408 10.04 -8.86 -5.44
N LEU A 409 9.17 -9.85 -5.21
CA LEU A 409 9.53 -11.25 -5.17
C LEU A 409 9.21 -11.92 -6.51
N ASP A 410 10.23 -12.30 -7.24
CA ASP A 410 10.11 -13.16 -8.42
C ASP A 410 10.19 -14.63 -7.99
N ARG A 411 9.02 -15.22 -7.73
CA ARG A 411 8.91 -16.62 -7.27
C ARG A 411 9.47 -17.63 -8.27
N PRO A 412 9.23 -17.51 -9.59
CA PRO A 412 9.79 -18.44 -10.57
C PRO A 412 11.31 -18.52 -10.55
N SER A 413 12.00 -17.40 -10.39
CA SER A 413 13.46 -17.37 -10.35
C SER A 413 14.04 -17.46 -8.93
N HIS A 414 13.19 -17.59 -7.91
CA HIS A 414 13.60 -17.56 -6.49
C HIS A 414 14.50 -16.37 -6.16
N SER A 415 14.10 -15.19 -6.63
CA SER A 415 14.90 -13.97 -6.49
C SER A 415 14.05 -12.78 -6.02
N LEU A 416 14.71 -11.84 -5.40
CA LEU A 416 14.20 -10.49 -5.16
C LEU A 416 14.65 -9.58 -6.31
N LEU A 417 13.75 -8.73 -6.77
CA LEU A 417 14.03 -7.64 -7.70
C LEU A 417 14.01 -6.34 -6.92
N LEU A 418 15.14 -5.65 -6.89
CA LEU A 418 15.35 -4.40 -6.20
C LEU A 418 15.51 -3.28 -7.22
N ALA A 419 14.62 -2.29 -7.20
CA ALA A 419 14.74 -1.12 -8.06
C ALA A 419 15.33 0.06 -7.28
N PHE A 420 16.36 0.64 -7.86
CA PHE A 420 17.04 1.87 -7.42
C PHE A 420 16.87 2.95 -8.50
N PRO A 421 17.19 4.23 -8.24
CA PRO A 421 17.02 5.30 -9.23
C PRO A 421 17.69 5.04 -10.59
N SER A 422 18.81 4.34 -10.63
CA SER A 422 19.61 4.12 -11.84
C SER A 422 19.71 2.66 -12.30
N CYS A 423 19.19 1.70 -11.53
CA CYS A 423 19.39 0.29 -11.83
C CYS A 423 18.34 -0.64 -11.20
N VAL A 424 18.26 -1.86 -11.72
CA VAL A 424 17.52 -2.96 -11.11
C VAL A 424 18.51 -4.09 -10.77
N VAL A 425 18.51 -4.53 -9.53
CA VAL A 425 19.37 -5.61 -9.04
C VAL A 425 18.52 -6.84 -8.72
N ARG A 426 18.96 -7.99 -9.19
CA ARG A 426 18.39 -9.30 -8.83
C ARG A 426 19.25 -9.93 -7.74
N VAL A 427 18.62 -10.29 -6.61
CA VAL A 427 19.26 -10.95 -5.48
C VAL A 427 18.54 -12.26 -5.19
N PRO A 428 19.24 -13.40 -5.02
CA PRO A 428 18.59 -14.66 -4.68
C PRO A 428 17.93 -14.58 -3.28
N VAL A 429 16.80 -15.26 -3.10
CA VAL A 429 16.08 -15.30 -1.81
C VAL A 429 16.90 -15.98 -0.71
N ALA A 430 17.92 -16.75 -1.05
CA ALA A 430 18.81 -17.42 -0.11
C ALA A 430 20.22 -17.57 -0.68
N ARG A 431 21.21 -17.49 0.20
CA ARG A 431 22.64 -17.61 -0.09
C ARG A 431 23.22 -18.80 0.66
N CYS A 432 22.66 -20.00 0.43
CA CYS A 432 22.98 -21.22 1.19
C CYS A 432 24.46 -21.58 1.18
N GLN A 433 25.17 -21.24 0.08
CA GLN A 433 26.59 -21.46 -0.03
C GLN A 433 27.44 -20.75 1.03
N LEU A 434 26.92 -19.71 1.67
CA LEU A 434 27.60 -19.02 2.78
C LEU A 434 27.68 -19.89 4.04
N TYR A 435 26.81 -20.89 4.16
CA TYR A 435 26.80 -21.85 5.26
C TYR A 435 27.55 -23.16 4.91
N SER A 436 28.24 -23.22 3.79
CA SER A 436 28.47 -24.36 2.91
C SER A 436 29.34 -25.48 3.44
N ARG A 437 30.20 -25.28 4.44
CA ARG A 437 31.22 -26.30 4.79
C ARG A 437 30.95 -27.01 6.12
N CYS A 438 29.87 -26.73 6.76
CA CYS A 438 29.53 -27.32 8.04
C CYS A 438 28.03 -27.57 8.16
N MET A 439 27.64 -28.84 8.28
CA MET A 439 26.26 -29.25 8.46
C MET A 439 25.59 -28.47 9.62
N LYS A 440 26.30 -28.31 10.72
CA LYS A 440 25.79 -27.59 11.90
C LYS A 440 25.45 -26.14 11.58
N ASN A 441 26.27 -25.45 10.81
CA ASN A 441 26.02 -24.06 10.40
C ASN A 441 24.83 -23.97 9.44
N CYS A 442 24.71 -24.90 8.49
CA CYS A 442 23.57 -24.96 7.58
C CYS A 442 22.25 -25.12 8.32
N ILE A 443 22.19 -26.05 9.28
CA ILE A 443 20.99 -26.28 10.08
C ILE A 443 20.73 -25.11 11.04
N ALA A 444 21.78 -24.57 11.64
CA ALA A 444 21.70 -23.45 12.58
C ALA A 444 21.26 -22.13 11.93
N SER A 445 21.41 -21.97 10.61
CA SER A 445 20.94 -20.82 9.85
C SER A 445 19.42 -20.65 9.95
N ARG A 446 18.69 -21.74 10.15
CA ARG A 446 17.20 -21.80 10.17
C ARG A 446 16.55 -21.24 8.91
N ASP A 447 17.34 -21.04 7.85
CA ASP A 447 16.84 -20.54 6.58
C ASP A 447 15.99 -21.62 5.90
N PRO A 448 14.68 -21.43 5.68
CA PRO A 448 13.79 -22.45 5.14
C PRO A 448 14.10 -22.84 3.69
N TYR A 449 14.85 -22.00 2.97
CA TYR A 449 15.29 -22.29 1.60
C TYR A 449 16.54 -23.16 1.55
N CYS A 450 17.24 -23.36 2.67
CA CYS A 450 18.55 -24.03 2.72
C CYS A 450 18.50 -25.36 3.47
N GLY A 451 19.24 -26.33 3.00
CA GLY A 451 19.40 -27.61 3.68
C GLY A 451 20.69 -28.30 3.33
N TRP A 452 21.07 -29.22 4.20
CA TRP A 452 22.24 -30.08 4.00
C TRP A 452 21.90 -31.21 3.03
N THR A 453 22.57 -31.26 1.91
CA THR A 453 22.33 -32.27 0.86
C THR A 453 23.37 -33.37 0.87
N ARG A 454 23.10 -34.50 0.16
CA ARG A 454 23.98 -35.67 0.05
C ARG A 454 25.36 -35.33 -0.51
N GLY A 455 25.53 -34.21 -1.20
CA GLY A 455 26.83 -33.72 -1.67
C GLY A 455 27.69 -33.08 -0.58
N SER A 456 27.33 -33.21 0.70
CA SER A 456 28.03 -32.60 1.85
C SER A 456 28.20 -31.11 1.74
N THR A 457 27.15 -30.44 1.22
CA THR A 457 27.06 -28.98 1.08
C THR A 457 25.73 -28.46 1.54
N CYS A 458 25.72 -27.21 2.00
CA CYS A 458 24.49 -26.46 2.23
C CYS A 458 23.97 -25.92 0.89
N SER A 459 22.81 -26.37 0.46
CA SER A 459 22.27 -26.10 -0.87
C SER A 459 20.85 -25.58 -0.80
N PHE A 460 20.44 -24.86 -1.85
CA PHE A 460 19.06 -24.42 -2.01
C PHE A 460 18.13 -25.64 -2.21
N LEU A 461 17.09 -25.70 -1.40
CA LEU A 461 16.08 -26.76 -1.45
C LEU A 461 14.97 -26.36 -2.43
N ARG A 462 14.91 -27.01 -3.57
CA ARG A 462 13.82 -26.81 -4.53
C ARG A 462 12.50 -27.37 -3.97
N PRO A 463 11.34 -26.79 -4.33
CA PRO A 463 10.05 -27.35 -4.00
C PRO A 463 9.96 -28.83 -4.42
N GLY A 464 9.52 -29.69 -3.49
CA GLY A 464 9.44 -31.15 -3.71
C GLY A 464 10.74 -31.92 -3.45
N THR A 465 11.84 -31.28 -3.04
CA THR A 465 13.06 -31.99 -2.59
C THR A 465 12.76 -32.73 -1.27
N ARG A 466 12.98 -34.05 -1.26
CA ARG A 466 12.88 -34.93 -0.08
C ARG A 466 14.22 -35.14 0.59
#